data_fae6509d28538cfee053bf30cd1672eb
#
_entry.id   fae6509d28538cfee053bf30cd1672eb
#
_cell.length_a   1.000
_cell.length_b   1.000
_cell.length_c   1.000
_cell.angle_alpha   90.00
_cell.angle_beta   90.00
_cell.angle_gamma   90.00
#
_symmetry.space_group_name_H-M   'P 1'
#
loop_
_entity.id
_entity.type
_entity.pdbx_description
1 polymer ?
#
loop_
_entity_poly.entity_id
_entity_poly.type
_entity_poly.pdbx_seq_one_letter_code
_entity_poly.pdbx_strand_id
1 'polypeptide(L)'
;MTTEPSDNLDEIAKRLQDAIFEGYSRRLKEELFNAENIGAIENPDARARITGVCGDTIEMSARIQDGKIRDLEFVTDGCGFTVACANYVARTAKGKSVEEALGIEPDDIDRYFEGLPEENKHCAKLAVMTLRALLEEYRNANRES
;
A
#
# COMPACT_ATOMS: atom_id res chain seq x y z
N MET A 1 41.32 24.50 -4.20
CA MET A 1 40.97 23.09 -4.06
C MET A 1 39.70 22.84 -4.84
N THR A 2 39.79 22.08 -5.89
CA THR A 2 38.63 21.80 -6.75
C THR A 2 37.86 20.64 -6.17
N THR A 3 36.54 20.86 -5.94
CA THR A 3 35.63 19.80 -5.53
C THR A 3 35.50 18.83 -6.69
N GLU A 4 35.63 17.55 -6.42
CA GLU A 4 35.44 16.56 -7.47
C GLU A 4 34.00 16.57 -7.96
N PRO A 5 33.78 16.42 -9.30
CA PRO A 5 32.40 16.43 -9.83
C PRO A 5 31.48 15.41 -9.17
N SER A 6 32.01 14.24 -8.76
CA SER A 6 31.25 13.19 -8.11
C SER A 6 30.67 13.64 -6.77
N ASP A 7 31.42 14.44 -5.97
CA ASP A 7 30.96 14.93 -4.68
C ASP A 7 29.78 15.90 -4.84
N ASN A 8 29.83 16.76 -5.88
CA ASN A 8 28.74 17.67 -6.16
C ASN A 8 27.48 16.94 -6.63
N LEU A 9 27.65 15.88 -7.43
CA LEU A 9 26.54 15.08 -7.91
C LEU A 9 25.88 14.32 -6.77
N ASP A 10 26.70 13.76 -5.86
CA ASP A 10 26.17 13.04 -4.69
C ASP A 10 25.37 13.98 -3.78
N GLU A 11 25.86 15.19 -3.56
CA GLU A 11 25.18 16.19 -2.75
C GLU A 11 23.85 16.62 -3.38
N ILE A 12 23.85 16.84 -4.69
CA ILE A 12 22.65 17.21 -5.43
C ILE A 12 21.63 16.06 -5.37
N ALA A 13 22.08 14.82 -5.59
CA ALA A 13 21.21 13.65 -5.51
C ALA A 13 20.58 13.51 -4.14
N LYS A 14 21.36 13.74 -3.07
CA LYS A 14 20.83 13.69 -1.70
C LYS A 14 19.79 14.76 -1.46
N ARG A 15 20.03 15.99 -1.91
CA ARG A 15 19.08 17.09 -1.76
C ARG A 15 17.77 16.80 -2.50
N LEU A 16 17.88 16.21 -3.70
CA LEU A 16 16.70 15.82 -4.47
C LEU A 16 15.91 14.73 -3.77
N GLN A 17 16.60 13.73 -3.22
CA GLN A 17 15.96 12.66 -2.46
C GLN A 17 15.26 13.22 -1.23
N ASP A 18 15.93 14.09 -0.48
CA ASP A 18 15.34 14.70 0.70
C ASP A 18 14.10 15.52 0.36
N ALA A 19 14.12 16.23 -0.78
CA ALA A 19 12.98 17.01 -1.22
C ALA A 19 11.81 16.11 -1.65
N ILE A 20 12.10 15.02 -2.38
CA ILE A 20 11.08 14.07 -2.86
C ILE A 20 10.41 13.36 -1.68
N PHE A 21 11.20 13.00 -0.65
CA PHE A 21 10.69 12.24 0.48
C PHE A 21 10.38 13.10 1.70
N GLU A 22 10.20 14.40 1.48
CA GLU A 22 9.77 15.28 2.55
C GLU A 22 8.42 14.80 3.11
N GLY A 23 8.34 14.70 4.43
CA GLY A 23 7.14 14.19 5.10
C GLY A 23 7.09 12.68 5.23
N TYR A 24 8.05 11.96 4.64
CA TYR A 24 8.12 10.51 4.79
C TYR A 24 8.83 10.14 6.08
N SER A 25 8.18 9.36 6.94
CA SER A 25 8.84 8.78 8.10
C SER A 25 9.81 7.70 7.64
N ARG A 26 10.68 7.26 8.54
CA ARG A 26 11.60 6.16 8.25
C ARG A 26 10.86 4.88 7.85
N ARG A 27 9.81 4.54 8.62
CA ARG A 27 9.01 3.34 8.33
C ARG A 27 8.31 3.43 6.99
N LEU A 28 7.86 4.62 6.62
CA LEU A 28 7.20 4.82 5.34
C LEU A 28 8.17 4.63 4.19
N LYS A 29 9.39 5.18 4.31
CA LYS A 29 10.44 4.96 3.31
C LYS A 29 10.80 3.49 3.18
N GLU A 30 10.95 2.80 4.30
CA GLU A 30 11.26 1.37 4.30
C GLU A 30 10.18 0.57 3.60
N GLU A 31 8.92 0.87 3.86
CA GLU A 31 7.80 0.19 3.21
C GLU A 31 7.81 0.44 1.70
N LEU A 32 8.05 1.68 1.30
CA LEU A 32 8.08 2.05 -0.12
C LEU A 32 9.23 1.34 -0.85
N PHE A 33 10.44 1.40 -0.30
CA PHE A 33 11.62 0.82 -0.97
C PHE A 33 11.64 -0.70 -0.95
N ASN A 34 10.94 -1.32 -0.03
CA ASN A 34 10.86 -2.77 0.10
C ASN A 34 9.47 -3.30 -0.27
N ALA A 35 8.75 -2.61 -1.13
CA ALA A 35 7.41 -3.01 -1.53
C ALA A 35 7.48 -4.26 -2.40
N GLU A 36 7.21 -5.42 -1.79
CA GLU A 36 7.29 -6.72 -2.44
C GLU A 36 5.95 -7.23 -2.96
N ASN A 37 4.87 -6.51 -2.68
CA ASN A 37 3.53 -6.98 -3.00
C ASN A 37 2.92 -6.26 -4.21
N ILE A 38 3.76 -5.62 -5.03
CA ILE A 38 3.33 -4.93 -6.24
C ILE A 38 3.14 -5.97 -7.35
N GLY A 39 1.96 -5.99 -7.94
CA GLY A 39 1.64 -6.90 -9.03
C GLY A 39 0.17 -7.18 -9.11
N ALA A 40 -0.17 -8.10 -10.01
CA ALA A 40 -1.54 -8.58 -10.18
C ALA A 40 -1.50 -10.10 -10.22
N ILE A 41 -2.27 -10.74 -9.34
CA ILE A 41 -2.34 -12.20 -9.28
C ILE A 41 -3.17 -12.69 -10.46
N GLU A 42 -2.63 -13.66 -11.18
CA GLU A 42 -3.34 -14.28 -12.29
C GLU A 42 -4.44 -15.22 -11.75
N ASN A 43 -5.63 -15.08 -12.28
CA ASN A 43 -6.81 -15.85 -11.84
C ASN A 43 -7.02 -15.77 -10.32
N PRO A 44 -7.19 -14.57 -9.77
CA PRO A 44 -7.33 -14.41 -8.33
C PRO A 44 -8.68 -14.93 -7.84
N ASP A 45 -8.74 -15.26 -6.55
CA ASP A 45 -10.01 -15.63 -5.90
C ASP A 45 -10.86 -14.40 -5.62
N ALA A 46 -10.25 -13.24 -5.53
CA ALA A 46 -10.95 -11.97 -5.34
C ALA A 46 -10.13 -10.82 -5.92
N ARG A 47 -10.81 -9.80 -6.38
CA ARG A 47 -10.22 -8.61 -6.96
C ARG A 47 -11.10 -7.39 -6.66
N ALA A 48 -10.48 -6.25 -6.40
CA ALA A 48 -11.20 -5.00 -6.27
C ALA A 48 -10.36 -3.84 -6.79
N ARG A 49 -11.03 -2.84 -7.34
CA ARG A 49 -10.39 -1.65 -7.87
C ARG A 49 -11.18 -0.43 -7.38
N ILE A 50 -10.53 0.43 -6.62
CA ILE A 50 -11.18 1.61 -6.05
C ILE A 50 -10.38 2.86 -6.43
N THR A 51 -11.10 3.89 -6.86
CA THR A 51 -10.53 5.21 -7.11
C THR A 51 -10.93 6.12 -5.96
N GLY A 52 -9.94 6.75 -5.33
CA GLY A 52 -10.16 7.63 -4.19
C GLY A 52 -10.53 9.04 -4.62
N VAL A 53 -10.81 9.89 -3.62
CA VAL A 53 -11.25 11.27 -3.83
C VAL A 53 -10.21 12.13 -4.55
N CYS A 54 -8.94 11.78 -4.42
CA CYS A 54 -7.84 12.51 -5.07
C CYS A 54 -7.57 12.04 -6.50
N GLY A 55 -8.29 11.03 -6.97
CA GLY A 55 -8.11 10.48 -8.31
C GLY A 55 -7.17 9.29 -8.40
N ASP A 56 -6.47 8.95 -7.31
CA ASP A 56 -5.60 7.77 -7.28
C ASP A 56 -6.44 6.51 -7.27
N THR A 57 -5.96 5.48 -7.97
CA THR A 57 -6.63 4.18 -8.05
C THR A 57 -5.73 3.10 -7.45
N ILE A 58 -6.30 2.20 -6.66
CA ILE A 58 -5.62 1.00 -6.20
C ILE A 58 -6.44 -0.19 -6.67
N GLU A 59 -5.76 -1.18 -7.27
CA GLU A 59 -6.36 -2.46 -7.58
C GLU A 59 -5.64 -3.53 -6.77
N MET A 60 -6.41 -4.34 -6.05
CA MET A 60 -5.87 -5.46 -5.27
C MET A 60 -6.42 -6.76 -5.80
N SER A 61 -5.59 -7.81 -5.72
CA SER A 61 -5.96 -9.16 -6.08
C SER A 61 -5.44 -10.11 -5.01
N ALA A 62 -6.19 -11.18 -4.74
CA ALA A 62 -5.86 -12.08 -3.64
C ALA A 62 -6.15 -13.53 -3.99
N ARG A 63 -5.34 -14.43 -3.39
CA ARG A 63 -5.65 -15.85 -3.29
C ARG A 63 -6.09 -16.12 -1.87
N ILE A 64 -7.24 -16.76 -1.74
CA ILE A 64 -7.84 -17.06 -0.45
C ILE A 64 -8.10 -18.56 -0.38
N GLN A 65 -7.55 -19.20 0.63
CA GLN A 65 -7.64 -20.66 0.83
C GLN A 65 -7.99 -20.94 2.27
N ASP A 66 -9.01 -21.77 2.48
CA ASP A 66 -9.45 -22.14 3.82
C ASP A 66 -9.79 -20.93 4.69
N GLY A 67 -10.37 -19.91 4.07
CA GLY A 67 -10.75 -18.67 4.75
C GLY A 67 -9.60 -17.74 5.10
N LYS A 68 -8.39 -18.05 4.65
CA LYS A 68 -7.19 -17.24 4.92
C LYS A 68 -6.63 -16.66 3.63
N ILE A 69 -6.11 -15.44 3.75
CA ILE A 69 -5.48 -14.75 2.64
C ILE A 69 -4.07 -15.32 2.47
N ARG A 70 -3.85 -16.06 1.38
CA ARG A 70 -2.55 -16.67 1.08
C ARG A 70 -1.61 -15.68 0.42
N ASP A 71 -2.12 -14.94 -0.57
CA ASP A 71 -1.37 -13.93 -1.29
C ASP A 71 -2.26 -12.72 -1.51
N LEU A 72 -1.65 -11.56 -1.51
CA LEU A 72 -2.32 -10.31 -1.84
C LEU A 72 -1.32 -9.41 -2.53
N GLU A 73 -1.66 -8.94 -3.72
CA GLU A 73 -0.83 -8.03 -4.49
C GLU A 73 -1.68 -6.83 -4.91
N PHE A 74 -0.98 -5.74 -5.24
CA PHE A 74 -1.66 -4.52 -5.67
C PHE A 74 -0.91 -3.82 -6.79
N VAL A 75 -1.65 -3.04 -7.56
CA VAL A 75 -1.10 -2.06 -8.49
C VAL A 75 -1.80 -0.73 -8.23
N THR A 76 -1.09 0.37 -8.44
CA THR A 76 -1.64 1.70 -8.23
C THR A 76 -0.94 2.71 -9.13
N ASP A 77 -1.66 3.78 -9.47
CA ASP A 77 -1.11 4.94 -10.16
C ASP A 77 -0.81 6.09 -9.19
N GLY A 78 -0.97 5.86 -7.89
CA GLY A 78 -0.75 6.86 -6.87
C GLY A 78 0.72 7.12 -6.54
N CYS A 79 0.94 8.10 -5.68
CA CYS A 79 2.28 8.50 -5.25
C CYS A 79 2.89 7.49 -4.27
N GLY A 80 4.10 7.80 -3.79
CA GLY A 80 4.79 6.94 -2.82
C GLY A 80 4.02 6.68 -1.53
N PHE A 81 3.26 7.65 -1.04
CA PHE A 81 2.40 7.43 0.12
C PHE A 81 1.34 6.37 -0.15
N THR A 82 0.74 6.41 -1.34
CA THR A 82 -0.27 5.42 -1.75
C THR A 82 0.36 4.03 -1.87
N VAL A 83 1.53 3.95 -2.50
CA VAL A 83 2.26 2.68 -2.63
C VAL A 83 2.57 2.10 -1.25
N ALA A 84 3.10 2.92 -0.34
CA ALA A 84 3.47 2.45 1.00
C ALA A 84 2.24 1.97 1.79
N CYS A 85 1.13 2.71 1.74
CA CYS A 85 -0.09 2.32 2.43
C CYS A 85 -0.66 1.02 1.86
N ALA A 86 -0.70 0.89 0.54
CA ALA A 86 -1.20 -0.33 -0.10
C ALA A 86 -0.30 -1.53 0.22
N ASN A 87 1.02 -1.33 0.21
CA ASN A 87 1.93 -2.43 0.52
C ASN A 87 1.81 -2.86 1.98
N TYR A 88 1.65 -1.91 2.90
CA TYR A 88 1.43 -2.25 4.31
C TYR A 88 0.18 -3.12 4.46
N VAL A 89 -0.92 -2.73 3.82
CA VAL A 89 -2.17 -3.49 3.88
C VAL A 89 -1.96 -4.89 3.29
N ALA A 90 -1.32 -4.99 2.12
CA ALA A 90 -1.07 -6.28 1.49
C ALA A 90 -0.21 -7.19 2.37
N ARG A 91 0.87 -6.64 2.92
CA ARG A 91 1.79 -7.38 3.75
C ARG A 91 1.15 -7.86 5.06
N THR A 92 0.39 -6.99 5.71
CA THR A 92 -0.21 -7.34 7.00
C THR A 92 -1.45 -8.22 6.87
N ALA A 93 -2.17 -8.16 5.74
CA ALA A 93 -3.33 -9.00 5.49
C ALA A 93 -2.95 -10.45 5.17
N LYS A 94 -1.77 -10.68 4.60
CA LYS A 94 -1.33 -12.04 4.31
C LYS A 94 -1.26 -12.88 5.58
N GLY A 95 -1.80 -14.08 5.50
CA GLY A 95 -1.83 -15.02 6.62
C GLY A 95 -3.00 -14.80 7.57
N LYS A 96 -3.73 -13.70 7.43
CA LYS A 96 -4.91 -13.46 8.25
C LYS A 96 -6.14 -14.11 7.65
N SER A 97 -7.11 -14.41 8.48
CA SER A 97 -8.42 -14.82 8.01
C SER A 97 -9.11 -13.60 7.40
N VAL A 98 -10.14 -13.83 6.59
CA VAL A 98 -10.96 -12.75 6.02
C VAL A 98 -11.50 -11.86 7.14
N GLU A 99 -11.99 -12.47 8.23
CA GLU A 99 -12.54 -11.72 9.37
C GLU A 99 -11.49 -10.84 10.04
N GLU A 100 -10.29 -11.38 10.28
CA GLU A 100 -9.21 -10.60 10.88
C GLU A 100 -8.78 -9.44 9.97
N ALA A 101 -8.68 -9.70 8.66
CA ALA A 101 -8.28 -8.67 7.71
C ALA A 101 -9.30 -7.54 7.61
N LEU A 102 -10.59 -7.84 7.77
CA LEU A 102 -11.64 -6.83 7.80
C LEU A 102 -11.48 -5.86 8.98
N GLY A 103 -10.72 -6.24 10.00
CA GLY A 103 -10.45 -5.40 11.15
C GLY A 103 -9.31 -4.40 10.97
N ILE A 104 -8.62 -4.42 9.83
CA ILE A 104 -7.56 -3.45 9.56
C ILE A 104 -8.19 -2.07 9.32
N GLU A 105 -7.73 -1.08 10.07
CA GLU A 105 -8.28 0.27 10.05
C GLU A 105 -7.25 1.28 9.48
N PRO A 106 -7.72 2.40 8.90
CA PRO A 106 -6.78 3.44 8.44
C PRO A 106 -5.88 3.96 9.56
N ASP A 107 -6.39 4.03 10.80
CA ASP A 107 -5.61 4.48 11.95
C ASP A 107 -4.43 3.56 12.24
N ASP A 108 -4.55 2.27 11.95
CA ASP A 108 -3.44 1.33 12.12
C ASP A 108 -2.27 1.68 11.21
N ILE A 109 -2.58 2.09 9.99
CA ILE A 109 -1.58 2.49 9.00
C ILE A 109 -0.91 3.79 9.43
N ASP A 110 -1.72 4.77 9.83
CA ASP A 110 -1.21 6.06 10.28
C ASP A 110 -0.27 5.90 11.46
N ARG A 111 -0.66 5.06 12.40
CA ARG A 111 0.13 4.78 13.61
C ARG A 111 1.44 4.08 13.27
N TYR A 112 1.39 3.09 12.37
CA TYR A 112 2.58 2.36 11.97
C TYR A 112 3.61 3.28 11.32
N PHE A 113 3.16 4.22 10.49
CA PHE A 113 4.04 5.16 9.81
C PHE A 113 4.36 6.40 10.65
N GLU A 114 3.98 6.39 11.94
CA GLU A 114 4.30 7.47 12.89
C GLU A 114 3.65 8.80 12.50
N GLY A 115 2.51 8.71 11.84
CA GLY A 115 1.75 9.87 11.40
C GLY A 115 1.97 10.19 9.93
N LEU A 116 0.92 10.09 9.13
CA LEU A 116 0.95 10.53 7.75
C LEU A 116 0.71 12.04 7.69
N PRO A 117 1.32 12.76 6.72
CA PRO A 117 0.94 14.16 6.50
C PRO A 117 -0.57 14.27 6.31
N GLU A 118 -1.16 15.36 6.76
CA GLU A 118 -2.60 15.56 6.71
C GLU A 118 -3.17 15.38 5.31
N GLU A 119 -2.46 15.92 4.30
CA GLU A 119 -2.89 15.82 2.89
C GLU A 119 -2.76 14.39 2.32
N ASN A 120 -2.13 13.48 3.05
CA ASN A 120 -1.92 12.10 2.59
C ASN A 120 -2.67 11.06 3.42
N LYS A 121 -3.47 11.49 4.39
CA LYS A 121 -4.26 10.54 5.21
C LYS A 121 -5.28 9.77 4.39
N HIS A 122 -5.75 10.34 3.28
CA HIS A 122 -6.66 9.66 2.37
C HIS A 122 -6.04 8.41 1.73
N CYS A 123 -4.70 8.35 1.64
CA CYS A 123 -4.01 7.17 1.09
C CYS A 123 -4.26 5.93 1.94
N ALA A 124 -4.24 6.09 3.27
CA ALA A 124 -4.55 4.99 4.18
C ALA A 124 -6.00 4.55 4.04
N LYS A 125 -6.92 5.50 3.94
CA LYS A 125 -8.35 5.20 3.74
C LYS A 125 -8.58 4.44 2.45
N LEU A 126 -7.95 4.88 1.36
CA LEU A 126 -8.09 4.24 0.06
C LEU A 126 -7.59 2.79 0.10
N ALA A 127 -6.44 2.55 0.72
CA ALA A 127 -5.87 1.21 0.83
C ALA A 127 -6.81 0.28 1.59
N VAL A 128 -7.35 0.73 2.73
CA VAL A 128 -8.28 -0.07 3.53
C VAL A 128 -9.59 -0.30 2.79
N MET A 129 -10.12 0.73 2.12
CA MET A 129 -11.35 0.60 1.34
C MET A 129 -11.22 -0.43 0.23
N THR A 130 -10.05 -0.45 -0.43
CA THR A 130 -9.81 -1.42 -1.50
C THR A 130 -9.77 -2.84 -0.94
N LEU A 131 -9.09 -3.04 0.18
CA LEU A 131 -9.06 -4.35 0.84
C LEU A 131 -10.46 -4.79 1.23
N ARG A 132 -11.24 -3.93 1.86
CA ARG A 132 -12.60 -4.25 2.29
C ARG A 132 -13.50 -4.61 1.11
N ALA A 133 -13.39 -3.86 0.01
CA ALA A 133 -14.16 -4.17 -1.20
C ALA A 133 -13.81 -5.54 -1.75
N LEU A 134 -12.53 -5.88 -1.77
CA LEU A 134 -12.06 -7.19 -2.21
C LEU A 134 -12.62 -8.32 -1.33
N LEU A 135 -12.54 -8.14 -0.02
CA LEU A 135 -13.01 -9.16 0.92
C LEU A 135 -14.54 -9.33 0.90
N GLU A 136 -15.26 -8.23 0.71
CA GLU A 136 -16.72 -8.28 0.60
C GLU A 136 -17.13 -8.99 -0.71
N GLU A 137 -16.44 -8.74 -1.80
CA GLU A 137 -16.69 -9.45 -3.05
C GLU A 137 -16.47 -10.94 -2.87
N TYR A 138 -15.41 -11.33 -2.21
CA TYR A 138 -15.12 -12.74 -1.93
C TYR A 138 -16.22 -13.37 -1.08
N ARG A 139 -16.66 -12.70 -0.02
CA ARG A 139 -17.71 -13.20 0.86
C ARG A 139 -19.03 -13.36 0.12
N ASN A 140 -19.39 -12.40 -0.71
CA ASN A 140 -20.63 -12.45 -1.49
C ASN A 140 -20.61 -13.58 -2.50
N ALA A 141 -19.49 -13.79 -3.19
CA ALA A 141 -19.36 -14.89 -4.15
C ALA A 141 -19.50 -16.24 -3.46
N ASN A 142 -18.94 -16.41 -2.25
CA ASN A 142 -19.04 -17.66 -1.52
C ASN A 142 -20.42 -17.91 -0.94
N ARG A 143 -21.20 -16.86 -0.67
CA ARG A 143 -22.59 -17.04 -0.22
C ARG A 143 -23.51 -17.56 -1.32
N GLU A 144 -23.18 -17.25 -2.57
CA GLU A 144 -23.99 -17.65 -3.73
C GLU A 144 -23.70 -19.07 -4.20
N SER A 145 -22.63 -19.66 -3.71
CA SER A 145 -22.21 -21.01 -4.12
C SER A 145 -22.79 -22.13 -3.25
#